data_832545217a7b8a77575be5626cbf6ef1
#
_entry.id   832545217a7b8a77575be5626cbf6ef1
#
_cell.length_a   1.000
_cell.length_b   1.000
_cell.length_c   1.000
_cell.angle_alpha   90.00
_cell.angle_beta   90.00
_cell.angle_gamma   90.00
#
_symmetry.space_group_name_H-M   'P 1'
#
loop_
_entity.id
_entity.type
_entity.pdbx_description
1 polymer ?
#
loop_
_entity_poly.entity_id
_entity_poly.type
_entity_poly.pdbx_seq_one_letter_code
_entity_poly.pdbx_strand_id
1 'polypeptide(L)'
;MILAAYNSGYNKYVSTTTQTLGSSIMANLQELGIKSEGFGFRTLDDGKYKNGAKADYYSIVREGVLNKIPSLIIERGYVSNKSDCNNYFKTAEQRKSLGGADAKGIINYYKLSAKNIEGDFQIISGKTYFVDKEGNKIAGWVTYKNAKYYFSKTKGMLKGKQKIKGKRYTFSKKTGKLKKKK
;
A
#
# COMPACT_ATOMS: atom_id res chain seq x y z
N MET A 1 -11.91 -11.58 -7.32
CA MET A 1 -11.75 -12.66 -6.32
C MET A 1 -10.49 -12.43 -5.47
N ILE A 2 -10.47 -12.91 -4.25
CA ILE A 2 -9.27 -12.93 -3.40
C ILE A 2 -8.93 -14.38 -3.09
N LEU A 3 -7.71 -14.78 -3.46
CA LEU A 3 -7.18 -16.10 -3.12
C LEU A 3 -6.47 -15.99 -1.78
N ALA A 4 -6.97 -16.70 -0.79
CA ALA A 4 -6.54 -16.61 0.60
C ALA A 4 -6.11 -17.97 1.14
N ALA A 5 -5.46 -17.99 2.30
CA ALA A 5 -5.07 -19.21 2.98
C ALA A 5 -6.30 -20.03 3.35
N TYR A 6 -6.27 -21.31 3.00
CA TYR A 6 -7.30 -22.28 3.37
C TYR A 6 -7.33 -22.46 4.89
N ASN A 7 -8.51 -22.49 5.46
CA ASN A 7 -8.68 -22.69 6.90
C ASN A 7 -8.50 -24.16 7.27
N SER A 8 -7.29 -24.67 7.13
CA SER A 8 -6.93 -26.07 7.41
C SER A 8 -6.73 -26.37 8.89
N GLY A 9 -6.87 -25.37 9.77
CA GLY A 9 -6.52 -25.50 11.18
C GLY A 9 -5.01 -25.51 11.47
N TYR A 10 -4.14 -25.50 10.43
CA TYR A 10 -2.68 -25.46 10.63
C TYR A 10 -2.22 -24.13 11.22
N ASN A 11 -2.74 -23.02 10.69
CA ASN A 11 -2.47 -21.70 11.23
C ASN A 11 -3.71 -20.82 11.15
N LYS A 12 -4.60 -21.00 12.14
CA LYS A 12 -5.88 -20.26 12.22
C LYS A 12 -5.68 -18.75 12.23
N TYR A 13 -4.65 -18.25 12.90
CA TYR A 13 -4.35 -16.81 12.94
C TYR A 13 -4.09 -16.28 11.52
N VAL A 14 -3.24 -16.93 10.74
CA VAL A 14 -2.93 -16.48 9.38
C VAL A 14 -4.15 -16.54 8.48
N SER A 15 -4.92 -17.64 8.49
CA SER A 15 -6.10 -17.76 7.63
C SER A 15 -7.17 -16.72 7.97
N THR A 16 -7.46 -16.51 9.25
CA THR A 16 -8.43 -15.50 9.70
C THR A 16 -7.96 -14.08 9.35
N THR A 17 -6.69 -13.77 9.63
CA THR A 17 -6.11 -12.44 9.34
C THR A 17 -6.10 -12.16 7.84
N THR A 18 -5.73 -13.14 7.02
CA THR A 18 -5.72 -13.00 5.56
C THR A 18 -7.12 -12.75 5.01
N GLN A 19 -8.14 -13.45 5.50
CA GLN A 19 -9.52 -13.25 5.06
C GLN A 19 -10.08 -11.90 5.49
N THR A 20 -9.81 -11.45 6.71
CA THR A 20 -10.24 -10.11 7.19
C THR A 20 -9.54 -8.98 6.45
N LEU A 21 -8.25 -9.09 6.18
CA LEU A 21 -7.49 -8.17 5.33
C LEU A 21 -8.07 -8.15 3.91
N GLY A 22 -8.32 -9.33 3.34
CA GLY A 22 -8.92 -9.48 2.02
C GLY A 22 -10.30 -8.83 1.94
N SER A 23 -11.15 -9.00 2.95
CA SER A 23 -12.46 -8.34 3.04
C SER A 23 -12.34 -6.82 3.03
N SER A 24 -11.36 -6.27 3.76
CA SER A 24 -11.11 -4.82 3.78
C SER A 24 -10.66 -4.28 2.42
N ILE A 25 -9.82 -5.04 1.69
CA ILE A 25 -9.38 -4.68 0.34
C ILE A 25 -10.56 -4.77 -0.63
N MET A 26 -11.33 -5.86 -0.57
CA MET A 26 -12.47 -6.10 -1.44
C MET A 26 -13.54 -5.02 -1.33
N ALA A 27 -13.83 -4.56 -0.10
CA ALA A 27 -14.77 -3.45 0.12
C ALA A 27 -14.36 -2.16 -0.61
N ASN A 28 -13.07 -1.83 -0.61
CA ASN A 28 -12.56 -0.66 -1.32
C ASN A 28 -12.50 -0.84 -2.85
N LEU A 29 -12.33 -2.06 -3.35
CA LEU A 29 -12.42 -2.36 -4.79
C LEU A 29 -13.87 -2.28 -5.28
N GLN A 30 -14.84 -2.69 -4.45
CA GLN A 30 -16.26 -2.57 -4.76
C GLN A 30 -16.70 -1.09 -4.86
N GLU A 31 -16.09 -0.15 -4.14
CA GLU A 31 -16.31 1.30 -4.32
C GLU A 31 -15.96 1.78 -5.74
N LEU A 32 -15.10 1.07 -6.47
CA LEU A 32 -14.76 1.34 -7.88
C LEU A 32 -15.71 0.63 -8.88
N GLY A 33 -16.72 -0.10 -8.39
CA GLY A 33 -17.65 -0.85 -9.20
C GLY A 33 -17.21 -2.28 -9.54
N ILE A 34 -16.09 -2.77 -8.98
CA ILE A 34 -15.66 -4.16 -9.18
C ILE A 34 -16.62 -5.10 -8.44
N LYS A 35 -17.18 -6.04 -9.16
CA LYS A 35 -18.02 -7.08 -8.56
C LYS A 35 -17.15 -8.05 -7.78
N SER A 36 -17.54 -8.33 -6.55
CA SER A 36 -16.84 -9.31 -5.72
C SER A 36 -17.27 -10.74 -6.09
N GLU A 37 -16.31 -11.61 -6.30
CA GLU A 37 -16.50 -13.06 -6.40
C GLU A 37 -16.13 -13.77 -5.08
N GLY A 38 -15.91 -13.01 -4.02
CA GLY A 38 -15.56 -13.54 -2.71
C GLY A 38 -14.13 -14.07 -2.61
N PHE A 39 -13.96 -15.08 -1.78
CA PHE A 39 -12.69 -15.75 -1.55
C PHE A 39 -12.60 -17.06 -2.33
N GLY A 40 -11.45 -17.29 -2.98
CA GLY A 40 -11.04 -18.57 -3.52
C GLY A 40 -10.04 -19.25 -2.60
N PHE A 41 -10.20 -20.55 -2.42
CA PHE A 41 -9.28 -21.41 -1.67
C PHE A 41 -8.86 -22.55 -2.57
N ARG A 42 -7.56 -22.79 -2.67
CA ARG A 42 -7.05 -23.91 -3.46
C ARG A 42 -5.96 -24.62 -2.69
N THR A 43 -6.06 -25.94 -2.63
CA THR A 43 -5.08 -26.80 -1.95
C THR A 43 -4.35 -27.68 -2.95
N LEU A 44 -3.19 -28.17 -2.56
CA LEU A 44 -2.46 -29.20 -3.27
C LEU A 44 -3.20 -30.54 -3.13
N ASP A 45 -3.17 -31.37 -4.17
CA ASP A 45 -3.81 -32.70 -4.13
C ASP A 45 -3.09 -33.61 -3.11
N ASP A 46 -1.77 -33.67 -3.16
CA ASP A 46 -0.94 -34.55 -2.32
C ASP A 46 -0.08 -33.82 -1.28
N GLY A 47 -0.08 -32.47 -1.29
CA GLY A 47 0.71 -31.65 -0.36
C GLY A 47 0.01 -31.49 0.99
N LYS A 48 0.75 -31.73 2.08
CA LYS A 48 0.24 -31.59 3.44
C LYS A 48 1.17 -30.73 4.32
N TYR A 49 0.56 -30.03 5.25
CA TYR A 49 1.26 -29.42 6.39
C TYR A 49 1.64 -30.48 7.44
N LYS A 50 2.52 -30.11 8.39
CA LYS A 50 2.97 -31.03 9.47
C LYS A 50 1.85 -31.63 10.32
N ASN A 51 0.69 -30.97 10.39
CA ASN A 51 -0.47 -31.48 11.11
C ASN A 51 -1.36 -32.41 10.26
N GLY A 52 -0.93 -32.76 9.04
CA GLY A 52 -1.67 -33.62 8.13
C GLY A 52 -2.72 -32.90 7.27
N ALA A 53 -3.01 -31.62 7.53
CA ALA A 53 -3.96 -30.86 6.73
C ALA A 53 -3.41 -30.56 5.32
N LYS A 54 -4.30 -30.49 4.31
CA LYS A 54 -3.92 -30.13 2.94
C LYS A 54 -3.22 -28.76 2.91
N ALA A 55 -2.10 -28.69 2.21
CA ALA A 55 -1.34 -27.46 2.06
C ALA A 55 -1.94 -26.56 0.96
N ASP A 56 -1.81 -25.26 1.11
CA ASP A 56 -2.27 -24.28 0.13
C ASP A 56 -1.52 -24.45 -1.20
N TYR A 57 -2.27 -24.36 -2.30
CA TYR A 57 -1.74 -24.57 -3.65
C TYR A 57 -0.70 -23.50 -4.04
N TYR A 58 -1.04 -22.23 -3.85
CA TYR A 58 -0.17 -21.13 -4.24
C TYR A 58 1.01 -21.00 -3.26
N SER A 59 2.22 -21.04 -3.79
CA SER A 59 3.45 -21.00 -2.98
C SER A 59 3.51 -19.77 -2.07
N ILE A 60 3.16 -18.59 -2.56
CA ILE A 60 3.17 -17.37 -1.75
C ILE A 60 2.19 -17.44 -0.56
N VAL A 61 1.04 -18.07 -0.76
CA VAL A 61 0.05 -18.25 0.31
C VAL A 61 0.56 -19.30 1.30
N ARG A 62 1.08 -20.44 0.80
CA ARG A 62 1.63 -21.53 1.60
C ARG A 62 2.81 -21.07 2.44
N GLU A 63 3.76 -20.35 1.84
CA GLU A 63 4.90 -19.77 2.57
C GLU A 63 4.46 -18.76 3.62
N GLY A 64 3.44 -17.97 3.32
CA GLY A 64 2.82 -17.09 4.30
C GLY A 64 2.29 -17.86 5.52
N VAL A 65 1.59 -18.97 5.30
CA VAL A 65 1.06 -19.83 6.37
C VAL A 65 2.19 -20.44 7.21
N LEU A 66 3.25 -20.94 6.55
CA LEU A 66 4.42 -21.54 7.22
C LEU A 66 5.19 -20.51 8.06
N ASN A 67 5.36 -19.30 7.55
CA ASN A 67 6.12 -18.23 8.19
C ASN A 67 5.27 -17.32 9.09
N LYS A 68 3.99 -17.63 9.29
CA LYS A 68 3.03 -16.85 10.10
C LYS A 68 2.79 -15.43 9.56
N ILE A 69 2.89 -15.26 8.24
CA ILE A 69 2.69 -13.99 7.54
C ILE A 69 1.39 -14.06 6.74
N PRO A 70 0.37 -13.23 7.01
CA PRO A 70 -0.83 -13.15 6.20
C PRO A 70 -0.49 -12.81 4.75
N SER A 71 -0.81 -13.71 3.82
CA SER A 71 -0.51 -13.57 2.40
C SER A 71 -1.73 -13.90 1.57
N LEU A 72 -1.99 -13.09 0.52
CA LEU A 72 -3.14 -13.24 -0.37
C LEU A 72 -2.79 -12.81 -1.80
N ILE A 73 -3.57 -13.28 -2.75
CA ILE A 73 -3.51 -12.86 -4.15
C ILE A 73 -4.81 -12.12 -4.47
N ILE A 74 -4.71 -10.93 -5.07
CA ILE A 74 -5.86 -10.11 -5.45
C ILE A 74 -6.06 -10.22 -6.95
N GLU A 75 -7.12 -10.86 -7.37
CA GLU A 75 -7.58 -10.92 -8.76
C GLU A 75 -8.67 -9.86 -8.97
N ARG A 76 -8.32 -8.77 -9.64
CA ARG A 76 -9.19 -7.59 -9.80
C ARG A 76 -10.12 -7.69 -10.99
N GLY A 77 -9.91 -8.65 -11.88
CA GLY A 77 -10.69 -8.90 -13.09
C GLY A 77 -9.90 -9.72 -14.10
N TYR A 78 -10.50 -9.96 -15.25
CA TYR A 78 -9.95 -10.83 -16.28
C TYR A 78 -9.54 -10.00 -17.51
N VAL A 79 -8.28 -10.14 -17.94
CA VAL A 79 -7.77 -9.47 -19.15
C VAL A 79 -8.43 -9.96 -20.43
N SER A 80 -9.01 -11.17 -20.40
CA SER A 80 -9.85 -11.72 -21.48
C SER A 80 -11.27 -11.15 -21.51
N ASN A 81 -11.70 -10.47 -20.44
CA ASN A 81 -13.02 -9.83 -20.36
C ASN A 81 -12.91 -8.38 -20.89
N LYS A 82 -13.57 -8.11 -22.02
CA LYS A 82 -13.57 -6.79 -22.66
C LYS A 82 -14.11 -5.67 -21.74
N SER A 83 -15.11 -5.98 -20.90
CA SER A 83 -15.68 -5.04 -19.94
C SER A 83 -14.65 -4.68 -18.87
N ASP A 84 -13.99 -5.68 -18.26
CA ASP A 84 -12.97 -5.45 -17.25
C ASP A 84 -11.80 -4.64 -17.80
N CYS A 85 -11.36 -4.98 -19.03
CA CYS A 85 -10.30 -4.24 -19.70
C CYS A 85 -10.65 -2.77 -19.89
N ASN A 86 -11.84 -2.49 -20.43
CA ASN A 86 -12.27 -1.12 -20.70
C ASN A 86 -12.52 -0.30 -19.43
N ASN A 87 -13.08 -0.92 -18.39
CA ASN A 87 -13.46 -0.22 -17.16
C ASN A 87 -12.32 -0.06 -16.17
N TYR A 88 -11.36 -1.01 -16.13
CA TYR A 88 -10.38 -1.06 -15.02
C TYR A 88 -8.92 -1.09 -15.45
N PHE A 89 -8.58 -1.56 -16.68
CA PHE A 89 -7.19 -1.83 -17.03
C PHE A 89 -6.64 -0.96 -18.16
N LYS A 90 -7.49 -0.32 -18.95
CA LYS A 90 -7.12 0.37 -20.19
C LYS A 90 -6.17 1.54 -19.96
N THR A 91 -6.46 2.41 -19.00
CA THR A 91 -5.66 3.61 -18.75
C THR A 91 -4.76 3.50 -17.51
N ALA A 92 -3.72 4.33 -17.45
CA ALA A 92 -2.84 4.40 -16.29
C ALA A 92 -3.60 4.87 -15.04
N GLU A 93 -4.57 5.77 -15.20
CA GLU A 93 -5.42 6.28 -14.12
C GLU A 93 -6.31 5.18 -13.55
N GLN A 94 -6.92 4.34 -14.41
CA GLN A 94 -7.72 3.19 -13.98
C GLN A 94 -6.86 2.22 -13.15
N ARG A 95 -5.70 1.80 -13.67
CA ARG A 95 -4.77 0.91 -12.92
C ARG A 95 -4.28 1.54 -11.62
N LYS A 96 -4.05 2.86 -11.60
CA LYS A 96 -3.67 3.59 -10.38
C LYS A 96 -4.80 3.62 -9.36
N SER A 97 -6.05 3.74 -9.80
CA SER A 97 -7.23 3.69 -8.92
C SER A 97 -7.37 2.33 -8.25
N LEU A 98 -7.13 1.24 -8.99
CA LEU A 98 -7.09 -0.12 -8.42
C LEU A 98 -6.04 -0.24 -7.31
N GLY A 99 -4.80 0.15 -7.59
CA GLY A 99 -3.73 0.12 -6.58
C GLY A 99 -4.01 1.05 -5.39
N GLY A 100 -4.73 2.15 -5.62
CA GLY A 100 -5.20 3.04 -4.55
C GLY A 100 -6.24 2.39 -3.65
N ALA A 101 -7.17 1.62 -4.22
CA ALA A 101 -8.17 0.87 -3.47
C ALA A 101 -7.54 -0.25 -2.62
N ASP A 102 -6.58 -0.98 -3.18
CA ASP A 102 -5.82 -1.98 -2.41
C ASP A 102 -5.10 -1.35 -1.23
N ALA A 103 -4.36 -0.25 -1.48
CA ALA A 103 -3.65 0.47 -0.43
C ALA A 103 -4.60 1.00 0.65
N LYS A 104 -5.77 1.51 0.28
CA LYS A 104 -6.80 1.99 1.21
C LYS A 104 -7.34 0.84 2.08
N GLY A 105 -7.57 -0.34 1.48
CA GLY A 105 -7.99 -1.53 2.21
C GLY A 105 -6.95 -1.99 3.24
N ILE A 106 -5.67 -1.98 2.87
CA ILE A 106 -4.56 -2.31 3.79
C ILE A 106 -4.47 -1.28 4.92
N ILE A 107 -4.53 0.02 4.59
CA ILE A 107 -4.50 1.12 5.56
C ILE A 107 -5.65 1.00 6.56
N ASN A 108 -6.86 0.73 6.07
CA ASN A 108 -8.05 0.60 6.91
C ASN A 108 -7.94 -0.60 7.85
N TYR A 109 -7.47 -1.74 7.33
CA TYR A 109 -7.32 -2.97 8.12
C TYR A 109 -6.29 -2.82 9.25
N TYR A 110 -5.10 -2.34 8.94
CA TYR A 110 -4.02 -2.14 9.92
C TYR A 110 -4.14 -0.83 10.71
N LYS A 111 -5.19 -0.04 10.45
CA LYS A 111 -5.37 1.31 11.05
C LYS A 111 -4.11 2.17 10.89
N LEU A 112 -3.48 2.05 9.72
CA LEU A 112 -2.28 2.83 9.42
C LEU A 112 -2.71 4.30 9.27
N SER A 113 -2.37 5.11 10.24
CA SER A 113 -2.36 6.56 10.04
C SER A 113 -1.13 6.92 9.19
N ALA A 114 -1.21 8.00 8.40
CA ALA A 114 0.01 8.65 7.94
C ALA A 114 0.85 8.89 9.20
N LYS A 115 1.94 8.14 9.36
CA LYS A 115 2.83 8.29 10.51
C LYS A 115 3.18 9.78 10.51
N ASN A 116 2.70 10.53 11.48
CA ASN A 116 3.31 11.82 11.75
C ASN A 116 4.75 11.46 12.07
N ILE A 117 5.63 11.64 11.10
CA ILE A 117 7.05 11.38 11.33
C ILE A 117 7.43 12.40 12.38
N GLU A 118 7.52 11.93 13.64
CA GLU A 118 7.98 12.77 14.72
C GLU A 118 9.43 13.12 14.46
N GLY A 119 9.69 14.40 14.39
CA GLY A 119 11.01 14.91 14.05
C GLY A 119 10.99 16.43 13.96
N ASP A 120 12.10 17.01 13.59
CA ASP A 120 12.20 18.46 13.42
C ASP A 120 13.17 18.83 12.28
N PHE A 121 13.19 20.11 11.95
CA PHE A 121 14.11 20.65 10.98
C PHE A 121 15.52 20.77 11.58
N GLN A 122 16.49 20.20 10.90
CA GLN A 122 17.91 20.32 11.26
C GLN A 122 18.71 20.89 10.08
N ILE A 123 19.69 21.72 10.38
CA ILE A 123 20.64 22.25 9.40
C ILE A 123 21.87 21.36 9.44
N ILE A 124 22.12 20.67 8.32
CA ILE A 124 23.26 19.77 8.15
C ILE A 124 24.02 20.22 6.90
N SER A 125 25.27 20.60 7.06
CA SER A 125 26.12 21.13 5.97
C SER A 125 25.43 22.26 5.20
N GLY A 126 24.87 23.24 5.93
CA GLY A 126 24.19 24.41 5.36
C GLY A 126 22.84 24.16 4.68
N LYS A 127 22.30 22.94 4.74
CA LYS A 127 21.01 22.58 4.15
C LYS A 127 20.03 22.15 5.23
N THR A 128 18.76 22.54 5.10
CA THR A 128 17.70 22.11 6.02
C THR A 128 17.18 20.73 5.63
N TYR A 129 17.18 19.80 6.57
CA TYR A 129 16.58 18.48 6.46
C TYR A 129 15.48 18.32 7.50
N PHE A 130 14.54 17.40 7.27
CA PHE A 130 13.69 16.88 8.32
C PHE A 130 14.34 15.61 8.85
N VAL A 131 14.57 15.57 10.15
CA VAL A 131 15.26 14.47 10.83
C VAL A 131 14.29 13.88 11.85
N ASP A 132 14.10 12.56 11.82
CA ASP A 132 13.24 11.85 12.77
C ASP A 132 13.92 11.73 14.16
N LYS A 133 13.20 11.14 15.11
CA LYS A 133 13.73 10.96 16.47
C LYS A 133 14.91 10.00 16.54
N GLU A 134 15.02 9.10 15.56
CA GLU A 134 16.12 8.14 15.43
C GLU A 134 17.36 8.75 14.73
N GLY A 135 17.29 10.03 14.32
CA GLY A 135 18.39 10.73 13.66
C GLY A 135 18.44 10.54 12.13
N ASN A 136 17.42 9.89 11.51
CA ASN A 136 17.42 9.65 10.08
C ASN A 136 16.91 10.85 9.30
N LYS A 137 17.57 11.18 8.18
CA LYS A 137 17.09 12.20 7.24
C LYS A 137 15.92 11.68 6.43
N ILE A 138 14.75 12.30 6.60
CA ILE A 138 13.54 11.94 5.87
C ILE A 138 13.52 12.67 4.53
N ALA A 139 13.33 11.91 3.45
CA ALA A 139 13.18 12.45 2.09
C ALA A 139 11.74 12.25 1.59
N GLY A 140 11.31 13.11 0.67
CA GLY A 140 9.97 13.10 0.11
C GLY A 140 9.05 14.13 0.77
N TRP A 141 7.74 13.85 0.73
CA TRP A 141 6.73 14.72 1.33
C TRP A 141 6.68 14.54 2.84
N VAL A 142 6.75 15.66 3.55
CA VAL A 142 6.59 15.72 5.02
C VAL A 142 5.50 16.73 5.34
N THR A 143 4.57 16.35 6.20
CA THR A 143 3.62 17.27 6.84
C THR A 143 4.15 17.58 8.25
N TYR A 144 4.43 18.85 8.52
CA TYR A 144 4.94 19.29 9.80
C TYR A 144 4.25 20.59 10.22
N LYS A 145 3.72 20.63 11.44
CA LYS A 145 2.97 21.78 11.98
C LYS A 145 1.93 22.33 10.98
N ASN A 146 1.08 21.44 10.46
CA ASN A 146 -0.01 21.72 9.50
C ASN A 146 0.45 22.32 8.16
N ALA A 147 1.72 22.20 7.80
CA ALA A 147 2.24 22.63 6.49
C ALA A 147 2.96 21.48 5.78
N LYS A 148 2.86 21.45 4.44
CA LYS A 148 3.53 20.45 3.60
C LYS A 148 4.85 20.97 3.08
N TYR A 149 5.88 20.11 3.11
CA TYR A 149 7.23 20.35 2.64
C TYR A 149 7.67 19.18 1.75
N TYR A 150 8.71 19.39 0.98
CA TYR A 150 9.38 18.32 0.26
C TYR A 150 10.87 18.36 0.49
N PHE A 151 11.46 17.22 0.84
CA PHE A 151 12.89 17.08 1.09
C PHE A 151 13.54 16.17 0.05
N SER A 152 14.62 16.65 -0.53
CA SER A 152 15.52 15.83 -1.36
C SER A 152 16.56 15.15 -0.48
N LYS A 153 16.93 13.92 -0.81
CA LYS A 153 18.02 13.20 -0.10
C LYS A 153 19.32 14.01 -0.08
N THR A 154 19.63 14.74 -1.15
CA THR A 154 20.92 15.43 -1.33
C THR A 154 20.81 16.94 -1.21
N LYS A 155 19.68 17.54 -1.58
CA LYS A 155 19.48 19.00 -1.59
C LYS A 155 18.80 19.55 -0.33
N GLY A 156 18.28 18.67 0.54
CA GLY A 156 17.48 19.06 1.69
C GLY A 156 16.11 19.61 1.30
N MET A 157 15.59 20.58 2.06
CA MET A 157 14.27 21.21 1.86
C MET A 157 14.21 21.95 0.52
N LEU A 158 13.23 21.56 -0.32
CA LEU A 158 13.02 22.24 -1.59
C LEU A 158 12.25 23.56 -1.41
N LYS A 159 12.71 24.59 -2.13
CA LYS A 159 12.14 25.95 -2.10
C LYS A 159 11.88 26.44 -3.53
N GLY A 160 10.99 27.44 -3.69
CA GLY A 160 10.67 28.02 -5.00
C GLY A 160 9.86 27.08 -5.91
N LYS A 161 9.99 27.24 -7.23
CA LYS A 161 9.33 26.40 -8.23
C LYS A 161 10.13 25.10 -8.42
N GLN A 162 9.47 23.96 -8.28
CA GLN A 162 10.10 22.62 -8.37
C GLN A 162 9.25 21.70 -9.24
N LYS A 163 9.91 20.78 -9.98
CA LYS A 163 9.27 19.69 -10.70
C LYS A 163 9.55 18.38 -9.95
N ILE A 164 8.49 17.75 -9.42
CA ILE A 164 8.59 16.52 -8.62
C ILE A 164 7.72 15.47 -9.30
N LYS A 165 8.32 14.33 -9.71
CA LYS A 165 7.63 13.26 -10.42
C LYS A 165 6.73 13.77 -11.56
N GLY A 166 7.29 14.66 -12.42
CA GLY A 166 6.58 15.22 -13.58
C GLY A 166 5.64 16.39 -13.27
N LYS A 167 5.22 16.61 -12.02
CA LYS A 167 4.29 17.68 -11.61
C LYS A 167 5.04 18.90 -11.10
N ARG A 168 4.49 20.10 -11.40
CA ARG A 168 5.04 21.38 -10.93
C ARG A 168 4.45 21.77 -9.58
N TYR A 169 5.31 22.17 -8.66
CA TYR A 169 4.97 22.66 -7.31
C TYR A 169 5.65 23.97 -7.04
N THR A 170 5.03 24.81 -6.22
CA THR A 170 5.63 26.07 -5.77
C THR A 170 5.71 26.06 -4.25
N PHE A 171 6.91 26.16 -3.73
CA PHE A 171 7.20 26.28 -2.30
C PHE A 171 7.58 27.72 -1.96
N SER A 172 7.33 28.14 -0.74
CA SER A 172 7.82 29.42 -0.22
C SER A 172 9.35 29.47 -0.30
N LYS A 173 9.90 30.51 -0.89
CA LYS A 173 11.36 30.73 -0.91
C LYS A 173 11.95 30.91 0.50
N LYS A 174 11.19 31.55 1.41
CA LYS A 174 11.60 31.80 2.79
C LYS A 174 11.47 30.55 3.67
N THR A 175 10.30 29.91 3.68
CA THR A 175 9.96 28.88 4.66
C THR A 175 9.96 27.45 4.12
N GLY A 176 10.02 27.24 2.81
CA GLY A 176 9.89 25.92 2.18
C GLY A 176 8.47 25.35 2.21
N LYS A 177 7.47 26.03 2.78
CA LYS A 177 6.08 25.56 2.80
C LYS A 177 5.52 25.46 1.39
N LEU A 178 4.78 24.38 1.09
CA LEU A 178 4.02 24.28 -0.14
C LEU A 178 2.96 25.39 -0.19
N LYS A 179 2.94 26.18 -1.28
CA LYS A 179 1.90 27.18 -1.52
C LYS A 179 0.65 26.45 -2.03
N LYS A 180 -0.55 26.81 -1.53
CA LYS A 180 -1.80 26.30 -2.10
C LYS A 180 -1.84 26.69 -3.59
N LYS A 181 -2.17 25.73 -4.48
CA LYS A 181 -2.55 26.05 -5.84
C LYS A 181 -3.73 27.02 -5.77
N LYS A 182 -3.64 28.15 -6.45
CA LYS A 182 -4.80 28.92 -6.84
C LYS A 182 -5.63 28.15 -7.81
#